data_70b51198568d9ad181661f9be529b28d
#
_entry.id   70b51198568d9ad181661f9be529b28d
#
_cell.length_a   1.000
_cell.length_b   1.000
_cell.length_c   1.000
_cell.angle_alpha   90.00
_cell.angle_beta   90.00
_cell.angle_gamma   90.00
#
_symmetry.space_group_name_H-M   'P 1'
#
loop_
_entity.id
_entity.type
_entity.pdbx_description
1 polymer ?
#
loop_
_entity_poly.entity_id
_entity_poly.type
_entity_poly.pdbx_seq_one_letter_code
_entity_poly.pdbx_strand_id
1 'polypeptide(L)'
;VLVHDDDPNKQSEMFDTAIARGASAIILDNAGADATVAPVQRAKDAGIPSFLIDREIKESGIAVSQIVSNNYQGAQLGAEEFVSLMGEEGPYVELLGREADTN
;
A
#
# COMPACT_ATOMS: atom_id res chain seq x y z
N VAL A 1 3.35 17.70 3.57
CA VAL A 1 3.01 16.53 2.71
C VAL A 1 4.14 16.34 1.71
N LEU A 2 4.55 15.08 1.52
CA LEU A 2 5.53 14.65 0.52
C LEU A 2 4.82 13.73 -0.48
N VAL A 3 5.21 13.78 -1.75
CA VAL A 3 4.57 12.99 -2.82
C VAL A 3 5.63 12.19 -3.55
N HIS A 4 5.55 10.86 -3.48
CA HIS A 4 6.53 9.94 -4.06
C HIS A 4 6.21 9.51 -5.50
N ASP A 5 5.02 9.83 -6.02
CA ASP A 5 4.58 9.50 -7.39
C ASP A 5 4.73 8.01 -7.75
N ASP A 6 4.41 7.11 -6.80
CA ASP A 6 4.60 5.65 -6.90
C ASP A 6 6.06 5.20 -7.17
N ASP A 7 7.05 6.06 -6.86
CA ASP A 7 8.47 5.73 -6.96
C ASP A 7 9.01 5.27 -5.60
N PRO A 8 9.41 3.97 -5.45
CA PRO A 8 9.92 3.45 -4.19
C PRO A 8 11.23 4.10 -3.72
N ASN A 9 12.09 4.53 -4.64
CA ASN A 9 13.34 5.20 -4.29
C ASN A 9 13.08 6.58 -3.72
N LYS A 10 12.22 7.34 -4.40
CA LYS A 10 11.77 8.64 -3.94
C LYS A 10 11.08 8.56 -2.57
N GLN A 11 10.22 7.54 -2.37
CA GLN A 11 9.62 7.26 -1.08
C GLN A 11 10.67 7.01 0.00
N SER A 12 11.69 6.20 -0.28
CA SER A 12 12.78 5.90 0.66
C SER A 12 13.53 7.17 1.09
N GLU A 13 13.86 8.06 0.15
CA GLU A 13 14.50 9.36 0.42
C GLU A 13 13.60 10.28 1.28
N MET A 14 12.28 10.19 1.09
CA MET A 14 11.32 10.94 1.90
C MET A 14 11.24 10.44 3.34
N PHE A 15 11.39 9.14 3.57
CA PHE A 15 11.54 8.57 4.91
C PHE A 15 12.80 9.12 5.59
N ASP A 16 13.95 9.11 4.90
CA ASP A 16 15.20 9.64 5.44
C ASP A 16 15.08 11.14 5.75
N THR A 17 14.38 11.89 4.90
CA THR A 17 14.04 13.30 5.15
C THR A 17 13.17 13.48 6.40
N ALA A 18 12.13 12.66 6.56
CA ALA A 18 11.23 12.73 7.72
C ALA A 18 11.98 12.40 9.02
N ILE A 19 12.83 11.38 8.99
CA ILE A 19 13.68 10.97 10.11
C ILE A 19 14.64 12.11 10.49
N ALA A 20 15.36 12.67 9.51
CA ALA A 20 16.31 13.77 9.73
C ALA A 20 15.65 15.02 10.29
N ARG A 21 14.37 15.27 9.96
CA ARG A 21 13.59 16.41 10.49
C ARG A 21 12.93 16.13 11.83
N GLY A 22 13.10 14.95 12.41
CA GLY A 22 12.50 14.58 13.68
C GLY A 22 10.98 14.53 13.64
N ALA A 23 10.40 13.94 12.58
CA ALA A 23 8.95 13.79 12.48
C ALA A 23 8.40 13.03 13.69
N SER A 24 7.24 13.46 14.20
CA SER A 24 6.59 12.79 15.35
C SER A 24 5.87 11.51 14.94
N ALA A 25 5.46 11.40 13.69
CA ALA A 25 4.84 10.21 13.09
C ALA A 25 4.89 10.31 11.56
N ILE A 26 4.73 9.17 10.90
CA ILE A 26 4.59 9.08 9.44
C ILE A 26 3.26 8.41 9.12
N ILE A 27 2.47 9.02 8.24
CA ILE A 27 1.27 8.40 7.63
C ILE A 27 1.61 8.21 6.15
N LEU A 28 1.44 6.99 5.64
CA LEU A 28 1.91 6.61 4.32
C LEU A 28 0.86 5.77 3.57
N ASP A 29 0.57 6.18 2.34
CA ASP A 29 0.13 5.30 1.26
C ASP A 29 1.39 4.89 0.48
N ASN A 30 1.73 3.60 0.42
CA ASN A 30 3.07 3.17 0.03
C ASN A 30 3.21 2.92 -1.48
N ALA A 31 4.46 3.04 -1.98
CA ALA A 31 4.82 2.83 -3.39
C ALA A 31 5.11 1.35 -3.74
N GLY A 32 4.94 0.42 -2.80
CA GLY A 32 5.13 -1.01 -3.02
C GLY A 32 5.41 -1.78 -1.74
N ALA A 33 4.78 -2.94 -1.61
CA ALA A 33 4.73 -3.73 -0.39
C ALA A 33 6.11 -4.19 0.13
N ASP A 34 6.99 -4.64 -0.77
CA ASP A 34 8.35 -5.07 -0.41
C ASP A 34 9.30 -3.90 -0.18
N ALA A 35 9.30 -2.93 -1.11
CA ALA A 35 10.23 -1.81 -1.08
C ALA A 35 10.02 -0.89 0.14
N THR A 36 8.84 -0.93 0.74
CA THR A 36 8.48 -0.08 1.89
C THR A 36 8.91 -0.68 3.23
N VAL A 37 9.21 -1.97 3.31
CA VAL A 37 9.62 -2.63 4.56
C VAL A 37 10.84 -1.96 5.18
N ALA A 38 11.93 -1.78 4.44
CA ALA A 38 13.17 -1.20 4.96
C ALA A 38 13.00 0.28 5.40
N PRO A 39 12.33 1.17 4.64
CA PRO A 39 12.03 2.52 5.11
C PRO A 39 11.23 2.57 6.41
N VAL A 40 10.18 1.76 6.54
CA VAL A 40 9.37 1.69 7.78
C VAL A 40 10.18 1.18 8.95
N GLN A 41 11.05 0.17 8.74
CA GLN A 41 11.95 -0.31 9.78
C GLN A 41 12.91 0.78 10.26
N ARG A 42 13.51 1.55 9.32
CA ARG A 42 14.38 2.68 9.70
C ARG A 42 13.66 3.74 10.53
N ALA A 43 12.42 4.08 10.18
CA ALA A 43 11.61 4.99 10.98
C ALA A 43 11.35 4.45 12.38
N LYS A 44 11.00 3.17 12.49
CA LYS A 44 10.81 2.48 13.78
C LYS A 44 12.09 2.51 14.63
N ASP A 45 13.24 2.21 14.05
CA ASP A 45 14.55 2.22 14.74
C ASP A 45 14.92 3.64 15.20
N ALA A 46 14.47 4.67 14.49
CA ALA A 46 14.60 6.08 14.89
C ALA A 46 13.52 6.53 15.91
N GLY A 47 12.64 5.63 16.38
CA GLY A 47 11.58 5.94 17.32
C GLY A 47 10.39 6.69 16.72
N ILE A 48 10.24 6.69 15.39
CA ILE A 48 9.16 7.38 14.68
C ILE A 48 8.10 6.35 14.27
N PRO A 49 6.88 6.41 14.83
CA PRO A 49 5.79 5.50 14.48
C PRO A 49 5.29 5.74 13.05
N SER A 50 5.06 4.66 12.30
CA SER A 50 4.48 4.69 10.96
C SER A 50 3.10 4.06 10.96
N PHE A 51 2.16 4.72 10.25
CA PHE A 51 0.79 4.28 10.02
C PHE A 51 0.58 4.14 8.51
N LEU A 52 0.24 2.95 8.05
CA LEU A 52 0.03 2.68 6.63
C LEU A 52 -1.47 2.72 6.32
N ILE A 53 -1.79 3.31 5.20
CA ILE A 53 -3.17 3.42 4.69
C ILE A 53 -3.23 2.91 3.26
N ASP A 54 -4.40 2.40 2.87
CA ASP A 54 -4.72 1.88 1.54
C ASP A 54 -3.97 0.59 1.20
N ARG A 55 -2.64 0.61 1.15
CA ARG A 55 -1.78 -0.53 0.80
C ARG A 55 -0.99 -1.02 2.01
N GLU A 56 -0.99 -2.33 2.23
CA GLU A 56 -0.17 -2.96 3.27
C GLU A 56 1.25 -3.27 2.76
N ILE A 57 2.15 -3.53 3.70
CA ILE A 57 3.49 -4.05 3.41
C ILE A 57 3.57 -5.52 3.81
N LYS A 58 4.52 -6.26 3.23
CA LYS A 58 4.66 -7.70 3.49
C LYS A 58 5.10 -8.05 4.90
N GLU A 59 5.69 -7.11 5.64
CA GLU A 59 6.18 -7.34 7.00
C GLU A 59 5.19 -6.84 8.03
N SER A 60 4.88 -7.67 9.03
CA SER A 60 4.03 -7.30 10.16
C SER A 60 4.84 -6.87 11.38
N GLY A 61 4.23 -6.05 12.25
CA GLY A 61 4.83 -5.66 13.53
C GLY A 61 5.90 -4.57 13.46
N ILE A 62 6.19 -4.00 12.29
CA ILE A 62 7.09 -2.84 12.15
C ILE A 62 6.35 -1.52 12.06
N ALA A 63 5.21 -1.47 11.36
CA ALA A 63 4.29 -0.34 11.43
C ALA A 63 3.38 -0.48 12.66
N VAL A 64 2.93 0.65 13.20
CA VAL A 64 1.97 0.69 14.33
C VAL A 64 0.62 0.15 13.91
N SER A 65 0.18 0.53 12.70
CA SER A 65 -1.09 0.08 12.12
C SER A 65 -1.00 0.07 10.61
N GLN A 66 -1.74 -0.86 10.00
CA GLN A 66 -1.98 -0.95 8.57
C GLN A 66 -3.50 -0.98 8.37
N ILE A 67 -4.04 0.05 7.73
CA ILE A 67 -5.48 0.26 7.53
C ILE A 67 -5.77 0.12 6.05
N VAL A 68 -6.39 -0.98 5.68
CA VAL A 68 -6.71 -1.32 4.29
C VAL A 68 -8.18 -1.62 4.10
N SER A 69 -8.68 -1.50 2.88
CA SER A 69 -10.02 -1.96 2.50
C SER A 69 -10.07 -3.48 2.40
N ASN A 70 -11.26 -4.06 2.57
CA ASN A 70 -11.45 -5.48 2.27
C ASN A 70 -11.63 -5.65 0.74
N ASN A 71 -10.51 -5.55 0.02
CA ASN A 71 -10.49 -5.60 -1.45
C ASN A 71 -10.92 -6.96 -2.01
N TYR A 72 -10.63 -8.05 -1.28
CA TYR A 72 -11.11 -9.38 -1.64
C TYR A 72 -12.64 -9.44 -1.68
N GLN A 73 -13.32 -8.94 -0.65
CA GLN A 73 -14.77 -8.87 -0.62
C GLN A 73 -15.31 -7.95 -1.73
N GLY A 74 -14.67 -6.81 -1.96
CA GLY A 74 -15.05 -5.89 -3.03
C GLY A 74 -14.95 -6.54 -4.41
N ALA A 75 -13.86 -7.25 -4.68
CA ALA A 75 -13.66 -7.99 -5.93
C ALA A 75 -14.68 -9.12 -6.11
N GLN A 76 -15.00 -9.86 -5.04
CA GLN A 76 -15.99 -10.93 -5.07
C GLN A 76 -17.39 -10.39 -5.44
N LEU A 77 -17.83 -9.32 -4.77
CA LEU A 77 -19.12 -8.68 -5.07
C LEU A 77 -19.16 -8.13 -6.50
N GLY A 78 -18.07 -7.51 -6.96
CA GLY A 78 -17.96 -7.04 -8.34
C GLY A 78 -18.00 -8.16 -9.36
N ALA A 79 -17.37 -9.30 -9.09
CA ALA A 79 -17.41 -10.48 -9.95
C ALA A 79 -18.81 -11.10 -10.03
N GLU A 80 -19.51 -11.21 -8.90
CA GLU A 80 -20.89 -11.72 -8.84
C GLU A 80 -21.82 -10.87 -9.70
N GLU A 81 -21.74 -9.56 -9.58
CA GLU A 81 -22.53 -8.63 -10.41
C GLU A 81 -22.14 -8.72 -11.89
N PHE A 82 -20.86 -8.77 -12.21
CA PHE A 82 -20.36 -8.91 -13.57
C PHE A 82 -20.89 -10.20 -14.23
N VAL A 83 -20.82 -11.35 -13.55
CA VAL A 83 -21.34 -12.64 -14.05
C VAL A 83 -22.84 -12.57 -14.26
N SER A 84 -23.58 -11.95 -13.32
CA SER A 84 -25.01 -11.75 -13.44
C SER A 84 -25.41 -10.96 -14.69
N LEU A 85 -24.68 -9.90 -14.97
CA LEU A 85 -24.93 -9.03 -16.15
C LEU A 85 -24.51 -9.68 -17.47
N MET A 86 -23.45 -10.46 -17.49
CA MET A 86 -23.00 -11.20 -18.67
C MET A 86 -23.85 -12.42 -19.02
N GLY A 87 -24.53 -13.03 -18.05
CA GLY A 87 -25.24 -14.29 -18.22
C GLY A 87 -24.30 -15.52 -18.23
N GLU A 88 -23.18 -15.46 -17.52
CA GLU A 88 -22.18 -16.52 -17.31
C GLU A 88 -21.33 -16.91 -18.53
N GLU A 89 -21.60 -16.38 -19.72
CA GLU A 89 -20.86 -16.68 -20.95
C GLU A 89 -20.60 -15.40 -21.76
N GLY A 90 -19.44 -15.34 -22.43
CA GLY A 90 -19.10 -14.29 -23.36
C GLY A 90 -17.62 -13.86 -23.34
N PRO A 91 -17.16 -13.13 -24.34
CA PRO A 91 -15.83 -12.56 -24.32
C PRO A 91 -15.73 -11.41 -23.31
N TYR A 92 -14.65 -11.37 -22.55
CA TYR A 92 -14.33 -10.24 -21.66
C TYR A 92 -12.85 -9.86 -21.77
N VAL A 93 -12.52 -8.68 -21.28
CA VAL A 93 -11.15 -8.19 -21.18
C VAL A 93 -10.87 -7.82 -19.75
N GLU A 94 -9.78 -8.34 -19.20
CA GLU A 94 -9.29 -8.02 -17.87
C GLU A 94 -8.08 -7.08 -17.98
N LEU A 95 -8.11 -5.98 -17.22
CA LEU A 95 -6.99 -5.08 -17.08
C LEU A 95 -6.32 -5.36 -15.73
N LEU A 96 -5.12 -5.93 -15.79
CA LEU A 96 -4.35 -6.25 -14.60
C LEU A 96 -3.69 -5.00 -14.00
N GLY A 97 -3.73 -4.90 -12.69
CA GLY A 97 -3.01 -3.90 -11.93
C GLY A 97 -1.50 -4.19 -11.83
N ARG A 98 -0.82 -3.43 -10.97
CA ARG A 98 0.62 -3.62 -10.71
C ARG A 98 0.83 -4.80 -9.77
N GLU A 99 1.78 -5.69 -10.08
CA GLU A 99 2.13 -6.84 -9.24
C GLU A 99 2.68 -6.43 -7.84
N ALA A 100 3.26 -5.24 -7.74
CA ALA A 100 3.77 -4.69 -6.48
C ALA A 100 2.69 -4.07 -5.57
N ASP A 101 1.45 -3.97 -6.04
CA ASP A 101 0.29 -3.48 -5.30
C ASP A 101 -0.42 -4.66 -4.63
N THR A 102 -0.81 -4.49 -3.37
CA THR A 102 -1.50 -5.53 -2.58
C THR A 102 -3.03 -5.39 -2.62
N ASN A 103 -3.54 -4.37 -3.30
CA ASN A 103 -4.99 -4.14 -3.44
C ASN A 103 -5.66 -5.04 -4.48
#